data_ad0ae0208905350259e4404d6a7b0135
#
_entry.id   ad0ae0208905350259e4404d6a7b0135
#
_cell.length_a   1.000
_cell.length_b   1.000
_cell.length_c   1.000
_cell.angle_alpha   90.00
_cell.angle_beta   90.00
_cell.angle_gamma   90.00
#
_symmetry.space_group_name_H-M   'P 1'
#
loop_
_entity.id
_entity.type
_entity.pdbx_description
1 polymer ?
#
loop_
_entity_poly.entity_id
_entity_poly.type
_entity_poly.pdbx_seq_one_letter_code
_entity_poly.pdbx_strand_id
1 'polypeptide(L)'
;MFVQEENALILKKGNETVRIEPWGKDALRVRSTLEPHFTGNVWGLTEEVKPCKAKIKITREGAEITNGKMTARFNGNGVLSFWKGNTRILHEYFRAYDPNATKETCCTKIIAREWKGLRGGYDYKLTVRFEPNDGEKLF
;
A
#
# COMPACT_ATOMS: atom_id res chain seq x y z
N MET A 1 3.69 7.40 10.40
CA MET A 1 3.74 8.84 10.05
C MET A 1 3.53 8.99 8.55
N PHE A 2 2.65 9.92 8.14
CA PHE A 2 2.44 10.26 6.73
C PHE A 2 3.20 11.53 6.39
N VAL A 3 3.83 11.57 5.22
CA VAL A 3 4.60 12.72 4.72
C VAL A 3 4.31 12.87 3.22
N GLN A 4 4.26 14.10 2.76
CA GLN A 4 4.28 14.41 1.33
C GLN A 4 5.73 14.73 0.93
N GLU A 5 6.24 14.03 -0.06
CA GLU A 5 7.53 14.32 -0.70
C GLU A 5 7.29 14.60 -2.18
N GLU A 6 7.47 15.86 -2.58
CA GLU A 6 7.17 16.32 -3.95
C GLU A 6 5.73 15.97 -4.35
N ASN A 7 5.59 15.03 -5.28
CA ASN A 7 4.34 14.56 -5.86
C ASN A 7 3.96 13.13 -5.37
N ALA A 8 4.56 12.69 -4.26
CA ALA A 8 4.35 11.37 -3.69
C ALA A 8 3.84 11.44 -2.25
N LEU A 9 3.00 10.48 -1.89
CA LEU A 9 2.57 10.22 -0.52
C LEU A 9 3.44 9.12 0.07
N ILE A 10 4.04 9.39 1.23
CA ILE A 10 4.92 8.48 1.95
C ILE A 10 4.28 8.06 3.27
N LEU A 11 4.24 6.76 3.53
CA LEU A 11 3.99 6.20 4.84
C LEU A 11 5.30 5.66 5.42
N LYS A 12 5.70 6.14 6.61
CA LYS A 12 6.79 5.55 7.42
C LYS A 12 6.18 4.85 8.63
N LYS A 13 6.39 3.53 8.73
CA LYS A 13 5.82 2.69 9.79
C LYS A 13 6.84 1.64 10.24
N GLY A 14 7.42 1.82 11.43
CA GLY A 14 8.57 1.03 11.85
C GLY A 14 9.73 1.25 10.87
N ASN A 15 10.28 0.16 10.36
CA ASN A 15 11.35 0.19 9.34
C ASN A 15 10.81 0.20 7.91
N GLU A 16 9.48 0.06 7.72
CA GLU A 16 8.87 0.08 6.39
C GLU A 16 8.63 1.49 5.91
N THR A 17 9.02 1.77 4.68
CA THR A 17 8.64 2.97 3.92
C THR A 17 7.82 2.56 2.71
N VAL A 18 6.58 3.06 2.64
CA VAL A 18 5.71 2.89 1.47
C VAL A 18 5.60 4.22 0.74
N ARG A 19 5.88 4.21 -0.56
CA ARG A 19 5.78 5.37 -1.45
C ARG A 19 4.68 5.14 -2.48
N ILE A 20 3.75 6.08 -2.57
CA ILE A 20 2.71 6.11 -3.61
C ILE A 20 2.91 7.36 -4.43
N GLU A 21 3.02 7.19 -5.73
CA GLU A 21 3.26 8.28 -6.68
C GLU A 21 2.36 8.13 -7.91
N PRO A 22 1.99 9.23 -8.58
CA PRO A 22 1.22 9.17 -9.83
C PRO A 22 2.08 8.51 -10.92
N TRP A 23 1.44 7.67 -11.76
CA TRP A 23 2.11 6.91 -12.79
C TRP A 23 1.33 6.95 -14.10
N GLY A 24 1.51 8.01 -14.87
CA GLY A 24 0.69 8.26 -16.05
C GLY A 24 -0.74 8.67 -15.71
N LYS A 25 -1.64 8.59 -16.70
CA LYS A 25 -3.03 8.96 -16.53
C LYS A 25 -3.80 7.90 -15.73
N ASP A 26 -4.54 8.33 -14.70
CA ASP A 26 -5.43 7.48 -13.90
C ASP A 26 -4.72 6.24 -13.29
N ALA A 27 -3.43 6.30 -13.01
CA ALA A 27 -2.69 5.21 -12.41
C ALA A 27 -1.79 5.68 -11.25
N LEU A 28 -1.53 4.78 -10.32
CA LEU A 28 -0.68 5.00 -9.16
C LEU A 28 0.35 3.89 -9.08
N ARG A 29 1.61 4.25 -8.83
CA ARG A 29 2.68 3.32 -8.52
C ARG A 29 2.84 3.22 -7.02
N VAL A 30 2.86 2.00 -6.48
CA VAL A 30 3.13 1.73 -5.07
C VAL A 30 4.44 0.96 -4.96
N ARG A 31 5.32 1.45 -4.11
CA ARG A 31 6.57 0.76 -3.77
C ARG A 31 6.68 0.69 -2.25
N SER A 32 7.24 -0.39 -1.76
CA SER A 32 7.55 -0.56 -0.33
C SER A 32 8.96 -1.09 -0.17
N THR A 33 9.66 -0.62 0.86
CA THR A 33 11.03 -1.02 1.16
C THR A 33 11.31 -0.99 2.66
N LEU A 34 12.27 -1.80 3.11
CA LEU A 34 12.92 -1.68 4.43
C LEU A 34 14.23 -0.90 4.34
N GLU A 35 14.72 -0.64 3.12
CA GLU A 35 15.95 0.09 2.89
C GLU A 35 15.75 1.60 3.08
N PRO A 36 16.81 2.36 3.42
CA PRO A 36 16.75 3.81 3.59
C PRO A 36 16.27 4.56 2.34
N HIS A 37 16.52 3.99 1.16
CA HIS A 37 16.22 4.61 -0.13
C HIS A 37 15.57 3.62 -1.10
N PHE A 38 14.71 4.13 -1.96
CA PHE A 38 14.19 3.36 -3.09
C PHE A 38 15.26 3.32 -4.20
N THR A 39 15.48 2.14 -4.77
CA THR A 39 16.34 2.00 -5.95
C THR A 39 15.68 2.69 -7.15
N GLY A 40 16.47 3.40 -7.96
CA GLY A 40 15.97 4.10 -9.15
C GLY A 40 15.65 3.17 -10.33
N ASN A 41 15.99 1.89 -10.23
CA ASN A 41 15.83 0.94 -11.32
C ASN A 41 14.35 0.62 -11.58
N VAL A 42 13.92 0.86 -12.80
CA VAL A 42 12.57 0.58 -13.31
C VAL A 42 12.61 -0.60 -14.29
N TRP A 43 13.16 -1.72 -13.84
CA TRP A 43 13.23 -2.96 -14.60
C TRP A 43 11.82 -3.37 -15.06
N GLY A 44 11.66 -3.61 -16.34
CA GLY A 44 10.38 -4.04 -16.91
C GLY A 44 9.45 -2.91 -17.39
N LEU A 45 9.84 -1.65 -17.26
CA LEU A 45 9.12 -0.54 -17.89
C LEU A 45 9.81 -0.18 -19.22
N THR A 46 9.05 -0.23 -20.30
CA THR A 46 9.55 0.02 -21.67
C THR A 46 9.31 1.44 -22.14
N GLU A 47 8.45 2.20 -21.46
CA GLU A 47 8.07 3.55 -21.84
C GLU A 47 8.30 4.55 -20.71
N GLU A 48 8.69 5.77 -21.08
CA GLU A 48 8.72 6.89 -20.16
C GLU A 48 7.31 7.28 -19.73
N VAL A 49 7.09 7.35 -18.43
CA VAL A 49 5.81 7.78 -17.88
C VAL A 49 5.73 9.32 -17.94
N LYS A 50 4.73 9.84 -18.63
CA LYS A 50 4.50 11.28 -18.70
C LYS A 50 4.28 11.85 -17.30
N PRO A 51 4.94 12.96 -16.96
CA PRO A 51 4.72 13.64 -15.69
C PRO A 51 3.24 13.98 -15.49
N CYS A 52 2.71 13.66 -14.33
CA CYS A 52 1.34 14.01 -13.93
C CYS A 52 1.35 14.51 -12.49
N LYS A 53 0.41 15.37 -12.15
CA LYS A 53 0.31 15.98 -10.82
C LYS A 53 -0.81 15.32 -10.04
N ALA A 54 -0.47 14.75 -8.88
CA ALA A 54 -1.45 14.18 -7.95
C ALA A 54 -1.94 15.22 -6.93
N LYS A 55 -3.11 14.96 -6.36
CA LYS A 55 -3.63 15.67 -5.19
C LYS A 55 -3.38 14.81 -3.96
N ILE A 56 -2.73 15.37 -2.94
CA ILE A 56 -2.40 14.66 -1.70
C ILE A 56 -3.10 15.37 -0.55
N LYS A 57 -3.70 14.57 0.34
CA LYS A 57 -4.33 15.04 1.56
C LYS A 57 -3.90 14.17 2.72
N ILE A 58 -3.39 14.78 3.79
CA ILE A 58 -2.97 14.11 5.01
C ILE A 58 -3.81 14.64 6.17
N THR A 59 -4.37 13.72 6.96
CA THR A 59 -5.17 14.02 8.14
C THR A 59 -4.67 13.23 9.35
N ARG A 60 -5.28 13.41 10.52
CA ARG A 60 -4.98 12.60 11.71
C ARG A 60 -5.47 11.14 11.56
N GLU A 61 -6.48 10.91 10.75
CA GLU A 61 -7.13 9.61 10.57
C GLU A 61 -6.53 8.79 9.43
N GLY A 62 -5.71 9.41 8.57
CA GLY A 62 -5.10 8.75 7.44
C GLY A 62 -4.59 9.72 6.39
N ALA A 63 -4.30 9.20 5.20
CA ALA A 63 -3.81 9.99 4.09
C ALA A 63 -4.30 9.45 2.75
N GLU A 64 -4.46 10.32 1.77
CA GLU A 64 -4.87 9.93 0.42
C GLU A 64 -4.06 10.64 -0.65
N ILE A 65 -3.91 9.97 -1.77
CA ILE A 65 -3.34 10.51 -3.01
C ILE A 65 -4.27 10.17 -4.17
N THR A 66 -4.61 11.19 -4.95
CA THR A 66 -5.49 11.08 -6.12
C THR A 66 -4.76 11.47 -7.38
N ASN A 67 -4.80 10.59 -8.38
CA ASN A 67 -4.33 10.86 -9.72
C ASN A 67 -5.47 10.55 -10.72
N GLY A 68 -6.04 11.61 -11.30
CA GLY A 68 -7.19 11.49 -12.19
C GLY A 68 -8.38 10.82 -11.50
N LYS A 69 -8.79 9.64 -11.98
CA LYS A 69 -9.92 8.86 -11.44
C LYS A 69 -9.53 7.90 -10.32
N MET A 70 -8.22 7.69 -10.10
CA MET A 70 -7.71 6.74 -9.10
C MET A 70 -7.31 7.43 -7.82
N THR A 71 -7.73 6.88 -6.68
CA THR A 71 -7.35 7.34 -5.35
C THR A 71 -6.82 6.16 -4.54
N ALA A 72 -5.65 6.32 -3.93
CA ALA A 72 -5.15 5.43 -2.90
C ALA A 72 -5.32 6.09 -1.53
N ARG A 73 -5.83 5.33 -0.54
CA ARG A 73 -6.10 5.82 0.82
C ARG A 73 -5.45 4.91 1.85
N PHE A 74 -4.70 5.50 2.75
CA PHE A 74 -4.29 4.88 3.99
C PHE A 74 -5.25 5.25 5.11
N ASN A 75 -5.65 4.26 5.90
CA ASN A 75 -6.29 4.53 7.20
C ASN A 75 -5.24 4.78 8.29
N GLY A 76 -5.67 5.11 9.51
CA GLY A 76 -4.79 5.37 10.66
C GLY A 76 -3.88 4.20 11.04
N ASN A 77 -4.23 2.96 10.67
CA ASN A 77 -3.43 1.77 10.87
C ASN A 77 -2.40 1.53 9.74
N GLY A 78 -2.39 2.39 8.71
CA GLY A 78 -1.52 2.26 7.55
C GLY A 78 -1.93 1.14 6.59
N VAL A 79 -3.21 0.74 6.60
CA VAL A 79 -3.81 -0.20 5.65
C VAL A 79 -4.23 0.57 4.41
N LEU A 80 -3.85 0.05 3.25
CA LEU A 80 -4.05 0.70 1.95
C LEU A 80 -5.30 0.19 1.26
N SER A 81 -6.03 1.11 0.64
CA SER A 81 -7.18 0.82 -0.21
C SER A 81 -7.13 1.66 -1.48
N PHE A 82 -7.67 1.12 -2.57
CA PHE A 82 -7.73 1.78 -3.87
C PHE A 82 -9.16 2.00 -4.29
N TRP A 83 -9.42 3.16 -4.87
CA TRP A 83 -10.74 3.64 -5.20
C TRP A 83 -10.78 4.22 -6.62
N LYS A 84 -11.87 3.96 -7.33
CA LYS A 84 -12.21 4.63 -8.58
C LYS A 84 -13.49 5.43 -8.35
N GLY A 85 -13.37 6.74 -8.19
CA GLY A 85 -14.45 7.57 -7.68
C GLY A 85 -14.90 7.11 -6.29
N ASN A 86 -16.16 6.70 -6.14
CA ASN A 86 -16.71 6.21 -4.88
C ASN A 86 -16.67 4.68 -4.73
N THR A 87 -16.16 3.96 -5.72
CA THR A 87 -16.10 2.50 -5.68
C THR A 87 -14.72 2.05 -5.21
N ARG A 88 -14.69 1.27 -4.11
CA ARG A 88 -13.47 0.59 -3.65
C ARG A 88 -13.20 -0.60 -4.56
N ILE A 89 -12.03 -0.62 -5.20
CA ILE A 89 -11.64 -1.66 -6.15
C ILE A 89 -10.65 -2.67 -5.58
N LEU A 90 -9.87 -2.27 -4.56
CA LEU A 90 -8.90 -3.13 -3.91
C LEU A 90 -8.67 -2.65 -2.48
N HIS A 91 -8.49 -3.57 -1.56
CA HIS A 91 -8.26 -3.26 -0.15
C HIS A 91 -7.27 -4.26 0.45
N GLU A 92 -6.24 -3.75 1.14
CA GLU A 92 -5.34 -4.61 1.90
C GLU A 92 -6.07 -5.27 3.07
N TYR A 93 -5.84 -6.56 3.27
CA TYR A 93 -6.45 -7.31 4.36
C TYR A 93 -5.66 -7.12 5.66
N PHE A 94 -6.34 -6.61 6.66
CA PHE A 94 -5.82 -6.44 8.01
C PHE A 94 -6.83 -6.96 9.03
N ARG A 95 -6.37 -7.75 9.99
CA ARG A 95 -7.17 -8.19 11.13
C ARG A 95 -6.40 -7.89 12.41
N ALA A 96 -7.04 -7.13 13.32
CA ALA A 96 -6.52 -6.91 14.67
C ALA A 96 -6.58 -8.20 15.49
N TYR A 97 -5.76 -8.27 16.53
CA TYR A 97 -5.91 -9.30 17.56
C TYR A 97 -7.23 -9.07 18.31
N ASP A 98 -8.02 -10.14 18.47
CA ASP A 98 -9.21 -10.15 19.30
C ASP A 98 -8.94 -10.99 20.57
N PRO A 99 -8.84 -10.37 21.75
CA PRO A 99 -8.57 -11.09 23.00
C PRO A 99 -9.77 -11.97 23.44
N ASN A 100 -10.96 -11.74 22.91
CA ASN A 100 -12.17 -12.50 23.23
C ASN A 100 -12.48 -13.59 22.18
N ALA A 101 -11.58 -13.81 21.23
CA ALA A 101 -11.77 -14.83 20.22
C ALA A 101 -11.82 -16.24 20.85
N THR A 102 -12.82 -17.04 20.44
CA THR A 102 -12.90 -18.47 20.78
C THR A 102 -11.96 -19.30 19.93
N LYS A 103 -11.80 -20.60 20.25
CA LYS A 103 -11.03 -21.52 19.39
C LYS A 103 -11.60 -21.64 17.99
N GLU A 104 -12.93 -21.51 17.84
CA GLU A 104 -13.62 -21.57 16.56
C GLU A 104 -13.41 -20.29 15.72
N THR A 105 -13.31 -19.14 16.39
CA THR A 105 -13.11 -17.85 15.72
C THR A 105 -11.66 -17.46 15.61
N CYS A 106 -10.74 -18.24 16.19
CA CYS A 106 -9.28 -18.09 16.26
C CYS A 106 -8.72 -16.84 15.57
N CYS A 107 -8.52 -15.76 16.34
CA CYS A 107 -8.05 -14.51 15.77
C CYS A 107 -6.58 -14.26 16.06
N THR A 108 -5.72 -14.82 15.24
CA THR A 108 -4.36 -14.29 15.13
C THR A 108 -4.40 -12.94 14.42
N LYS A 109 -3.57 -12.02 14.87
CA LYS A 109 -3.33 -10.76 14.17
C LYS A 109 -2.81 -11.06 12.76
N ILE A 110 -3.44 -10.47 11.74
CA ILE A 110 -2.97 -10.53 10.35
C ILE A 110 -2.58 -9.13 9.94
N ILE A 111 -1.33 -8.95 9.51
CA ILE A 111 -0.82 -7.70 8.97
C ILE A 111 -0.92 -7.71 7.45
N ALA A 112 -1.28 -6.57 6.88
CA ALA A 112 -1.48 -6.44 5.44
C ALA A 112 -0.19 -6.66 4.64
N ARG A 113 0.92 -6.08 5.11
CA ARG A 113 2.26 -6.23 4.52
C ARG A 113 3.17 -6.90 5.54
N GLU A 114 3.70 -8.06 5.19
CA GLU A 114 4.60 -8.85 6.03
C GLU A 114 5.95 -8.98 5.34
N TRP A 115 6.99 -8.55 6.05
CA TRP A 115 8.38 -8.64 5.61
C TRP A 115 9.09 -9.77 6.33
N LYS A 116 9.78 -10.63 5.58
CA LYS A 116 10.61 -11.72 6.14
C LYS A 116 11.98 -11.69 5.49
N GLY A 117 13.04 -11.69 6.31
CA GLY A 117 14.39 -11.88 5.82
C GLY A 117 14.57 -13.27 5.21
N LEU A 118 15.33 -13.36 4.14
CA LEU A 118 15.72 -14.63 3.51
C LEU A 118 17.00 -15.16 4.15
N ARG A 119 17.07 -16.48 4.33
CA ARG A 119 18.28 -17.12 4.88
C ARG A 119 19.46 -16.95 3.94
N GLY A 120 20.61 -16.53 4.48
CA GLY A 120 21.89 -16.47 3.77
C GLY A 120 22.09 -15.23 2.90
N GLY A 121 21.22 -14.22 2.98
CA GLY A 121 21.35 -13.00 2.19
C GLY A 121 20.87 -11.76 2.95
N TYR A 122 21.04 -10.61 2.32
CA TYR A 122 20.49 -9.33 2.76
C TYR A 122 19.12 -9.04 2.12
N ASP A 123 18.52 -10.04 1.48
CA ASP A 123 17.26 -9.93 0.77
C ASP A 123 16.06 -10.16 1.70
N TYR A 124 14.92 -9.60 1.29
CA TYR A 124 13.66 -9.70 2.00
C TYR A 124 12.55 -10.20 1.07
N LYS A 125 11.63 -10.97 1.64
CA LYS A 125 10.36 -11.31 1.01
C LYS A 125 9.27 -10.41 1.57
N LEU A 126 8.57 -9.68 0.70
CA LEU A 126 7.34 -8.98 1.03
C LEU A 126 6.13 -9.83 0.64
N THR A 127 5.24 -10.08 1.59
CA THR A 127 3.92 -10.67 1.34
C THR A 127 2.86 -9.60 1.58
N VAL A 128 2.09 -9.27 0.55
CA VAL A 128 0.94 -8.35 0.65
C VAL A 128 -0.34 -9.16 0.58
N ARG A 129 -1.27 -8.89 1.49
CA ARG A 129 -2.57 -9.57 1.55
C ARG A 129 -3.67 -8.60 1.17
N PHE A 130 -4.56 -9.03 0.30
CA PHE A 130 -5.73 -8.28 -0.12
C PHE A 130 -7.00 -9.00 0.29
N GLU A 131 -8.03 -8.22 0.58
CA GLU A 131 -9.38 -8.72 0.82
C GLU A 131 -10.08 -8.88 -0.53
N PRO A 132 -10.61 -10.08 -0.86
CA PRO A 132 -11.41 -10.25 -2.07
C PRO A 132 -12.74 -9.50 -1.91
N ASN A 133 -13.27 -8.97 -3.01
CA ASN A 133 -14.63 -8.46 -3.04
C ASN A 133 -15.62 -9.63 -3.18
N ASP A 134 -16.82 -9.49 -2.62
CA ASP A 134 -17.87 -10.49 -2.78
C ASP A 134 -18.16 -10.73 -4.27
N GLY A 135 -18.14 -12.00 -4.69
CA GLY A 135 -18.34 -12.39 -6.08
C GLY A 135 -17.11 -12.27 -7.00
N GLU A 136 -15.95 -11.86 -6.47
CA GLU A 136 -14.70 -11.86 -7.22
C GLU A 136 -14.26 -13.28 -7.56
N LYS A 137 -13.96 -13.52 -8.85
CA LYS A 137 -13.41 -14.79 -9.33
C LYS A 137 -11.98 -14.56 -9.76
N LEU A 138 -11.05 -15.34 -9.19
CA LEU A 138 -9.67 -15.43 -9.66
C LEU A 138 -9.60 -16.52 -10.74
N PHE A 139 -9.17 -16.15 -11.92
CA PHE A 139 -8.96 -17.06 -13.04
C PHE A 139 -7.47 -17.31 -13.25
#